data_009e9598670c596060f0c701f9303ffc
#
_entry.id   009e9598670c596060f0c701f9303ffc
#
_cell.length_a   1.000
_cell.length_b   1.000
_cell.length_c   1.000
_cell.angle_alpha   90.00
_cell.angle_beta   90.00
_cell.angle_gamma   90.00
#
_symmetry.space_group_name_H-M   'P 1'
#
loop_
_entity.id
_entity.type
_entity.pdbx_description
1 polymer ?
#
loop_
_entity_poly.entity_id
_entity_poly.type
_entity_poly.pdbx_seq_one_letter_code
_entity_poly.pdbx_strand_id
1 'polypeptide(L)' 'MPYYDFFWIPETETHIEEHGVSREDFENAVCDPITTDYSRSTGDPACKGLALDGRLLFCVYRFLDEMTVEPVTAYEIED' A
#
# COMPACT_ATOMS: atom_id res chain seq x y z
N MET A 1 10.05 10.37 -9.43
CA MET A 1 9.19 9.42 -8.70
C MET A 1 10.01 8.70 -7.66
N PRO A 2 9.53 8.68 -6.43
CA PRO A 2 10.24 7.90 -5.42
C PRO A 2 10.04 6.41 -5.68
N TYR A 3 11.13 5.68 -5.71
CA TYR A 3 11.09 4.23 -5.73
C TYR A 3 11.47 3.73 -4.36
N TYR A 4 10.66 2.82 -3.82
CA TYR A 4 10.93 2.22 -2.53
C TYR A 4 11.29 0.75 -2.71
N ASP A 5 12.10 0.23 -1.81
CA ASP A 5 12.27 -1.20 -1.66
C ASP A 5 11.14 -1.69 -0.77
N PHE A 6 10.48 -2.78 -1.17
CA PHE A 6 9.35 -3.31 -0.42
C PHE A 6 9.76 -4.59 0.29
N PHE A 7 9.59 -4.60 1.61
CA PHE A 7 9.85 -5.78 2.42
C PHE A 7 8.54 -6.52 2.62
N TRP A 8 8.31 -7.55 1.81
CA TRP A 8 7.05 -8.30 1.83
C TRP A 8 7.11 -9.43 2.84
N ILE A 9 6.12 -9.47 3.71
CA ILE A 9 5.89 -10.56 4.66
C ILE A 9 4.81 -11.45 4.05
N PRO A 10 4.99 -12.79 3.99
CA PRO A 10 4.00 -13.67 3.35
C PRO A 10 2.58 -13.51 3.89
N GLU A 11 2.41 -13.30 5.19
CA GLU A 11 1.10 -13.10 5.80
C GLU A 11 0.44 -11.83 5.29
N THR A 12 1.21 -10.75 5.12
CA THR A 12 0.68 -9.49 4.60
C THR A 12 0.30 -9.64 3.13
N GLU A 13 1.12 -10.31 2.36
CA GLU A 13 0.83 -10.56 0.95
C GLU A 13 -0.49 -11.32 0.80
N THR A 14 -0.66 -12.39 1.58
CA THR A 14 -1.90 -13.17 1.59
C THR A 14 -3.08 -12.30 2.02
N HIS A 15 -2.89 -11.48 3.04
CA HIS A 15 -3.94 -10.62 3.57
C HIS A 15 -4.45 -9.64 2.50
N ILE A 16 -3.57 -8.97 1.78
CA ILE A 16 -4.01 -8.02 0.76
C ILE A 16 -4.61 -8.72 -0.45
N GLU A 17 -4.15 -9.92 -0.78
CA GLU A 17 -4.73 -10.71 -1.86
C GLU A 17 -6.17 -11.10 -1.56
N GLU A 18 -6.49 -11.34 -0.29
CA GLU A 18 -7.87 -11.60 0.13
C GLU A 18 -8.77 -10.40 -0.11
N HIS A 19 -8.20 -9.20 -0.17
CA HIS A 19 -8.93 -7.97 -0.50
C HIS A 19 -8.85 -7.63 -1.98
N GLY A 20 -8.31 -8.53 -2.80
CA GLY A 20 -8.22 -8.33 -4.24
C GLY A 20 -7.07 -7.43 -4.68
N VAL A 21 -6.07 -7.27 -3.84
CA VAL A 21 -4.91 -6.41 -4.13
C VAL A 21 -3.66 -7.29 -4.28
N SER A 22 -2.97 -7.16 -5.41
CA SER A 22 -1.70 -7.87 -5.62
C SER A 22 -0.54 -7.01 -5.13
N ARG A 23 0.65 -7.64 -5.04
CA ARG A 23 1.87 -6.89 -4.70
C ARG A 23 2.11 -5.75 -5.68
N GLU A 24 1.96 -6.04 -6.96
CA GLU A 24 2.19 -5.05 -8.01
C GLU A 24 1.21 -3.88 -7.89
N ASP A 25 -0.04 -4.16 -7.56
CA ASP A 25 -1.04 -3.13 -7.33
C ASP A 25 -0.64 -2.23 -6.17
N PHE A 26 -0.20 -2.84 -5.07
CA PHE A 26 0.23 -2.11 -3.89
C PHE A 26 1.43 -1.22 -4.21
N GLU A 27 2.43 -1.79 -4.85
CA GLU A 27 3.66 -1.06 -5.18
C GLU A 27 3.36 0.11 -6.11
N ASN A 28 2.50 -0.10 -7.09
CA ASN A 28 2.11 0.97 -8.00
C ASN A 28 1.42 2.12 -7.25
N ALA A 29 0.52 1.79 -6.34
CA ALA A 29 -0.22 2.80 -5.58
C ALA A 29 0.71 3.60 -4.65
N VAL A 30 1.64 2.94 -3.99
CA VAL A 30 2.54 3.59 -3.03
C VAL A 30 3.58 4.45 -3.75
N CYS A 31 4.09 3.98 -4.89
CA CYS A 31 5.12 4.72 -5.63
C CYS A 31 4.56 5.92 -6.38
N ASP A 32 3.26 5.94 -6.65
CA ASP A 32 2.62 7.06 -7.36
C ASP A 32 1.27 7.37 -6.70
N PRO A 33 1.29 7.85 -5.45
CA PRO A 33 0.05 8.08 -4.72
C PRO A 33 -0.70 9.30 -5.22
N ILE A 34 -2.03 9.23 -5.17
CA ILE A 34 -2.89 10.37 -5.45
C ILE A 34 -2.89 11.30 -4.25
N THR A 35 -3.04 10.73 -3.04
CA THR A 35 -2.97 11.48 -1.78
C THR A 35 -2.25 10.67 -0.74
N THR A 36 -1.71 11.34 0.27
CA THR A 36 -1.08 10.69 1.41
C THR A 36 -1.85 11.00 2.68
N ASP A 37 -1.80 10.09 3.64
CA ASP A 37 -2.56 10.20 4.89
C ASP A 37 -1.89 9.33 5.94
N TYR A 38 -2.60 9.09 7.03
CA TYR A 38 -2.17 8.21 8.12
C TYR A 38 -3.32 7.30 8.50
N SER A 39 -2.99 6.07 8.87
CA SER A 39 -3.98 5.13 9.39
C SER A 39 -4.52 5.64 10.73
N ARG A 40 -5.83 5.68 10.87
CA ARG A 40 -6.47 6.12 12.14
C ARG A 40 -6.29 5.10 13.25
N SER A 41 -6.14 3.83 12.88
CA SER A 41 -6.03 2.76 13.87
C SER A 41 -4.64 2.67 14.48
N THR A 42 -3.60 2.86 13.67
CA THR A 42 -2.22 2.59 14.07
C THR A 42 -1.32 3.81 14.00
N GLY A 43 -1.73 4.85 13.27
CA GLY A 43 -0.88 6.02 13.03
C GLY A 43 0.19 5.80 11.96
N ASP A 44 0.21 4.65 11.31
CA ASP A 44 1.18 4.37 10.25
C ASP A 44 0.89 5.21 9.01
N PRO A 45 1.91 5.53 8.21
CA PRO A 45 1.70 6.21 6.94
C PRO A 45 0.76 5.44 6.04
N ALA A 46 -0.05 6.15 5.27
CA ALA A 46 -0.99 5.56 4.34
C ALA A 46 -1.09 6.42 3.10
N CYS A 47 -1.61 5.84 2.04
CA CYS A 47 -1.87 6.61 0.82
C CYS A 47 -3.06 6.04 0.08
N LYS A 48 -3.63 6.87 -0.81
CA LYS A 48 -4.59 6.44 -1.81
C LYS A 48 -3.89 6.48 -3.15
N GLY A 49 -4.00 5.40 -3.90
CA GLY A 49 -3.38 5.31 -5.21
C GLY A 49 -4.13 4.29 -6.05
N LEU A 50 -3.70 4.14 -7.29
CA LEU A 50 -4.40 3.26 -8.22
C LEU A 50 -3.71 1.91 -8.35
N ALA A 51 -4.52 0.86 -8.39
CA ALA A 51 -4.07 -0.46 -8.83
C ALA A 51 -3.73 -0.39 -10.33
N LEU A 52 -3.05 -1.42 -10.83
CA LEU A 52 -2.68 -1.46 -12.24
C LEU A 52 -3.90 -1.45 -13.16
N ASP A 53 -5.04 -1.96 -12.69
CA ASP A 53 -6.30 -1.97 -13.45
C ASP A 53 -7.16 -0.72 -13.23
N GLY A 54 -6.66 0.26 -12.47
CA GLY A 54 -7.34 1.54 -12.27
C GLY A 54 -8.24 1.63 -11.05
N ARG A 55 -8.34 0.57 -10.24
CA ARG A 55 -9.13 0.63 -9.00
C ARG A 55 -8.42 1.52 -7.98
N LEU A 56 -9.21 2.27 -7.21
CA LEU A 56 -8.65 3.13 -6.17
C LEU A 56 -8.40 2.30 -4.90
N LEU A 57 -7.17 2.34 -4.41
CA LEU A 57 -6.76 1.56 -3.25
C LEU A 57 -6.38 2.48 -2.10
N PHE A 58 -6.63 2.01 -0.87
CA PHE A 58 -6.07 2.59 0.33
C PHE A 58 -4.99 1.65 0.84
N CYS A 59 -3.76 2.13 0.94
CA CYS A 59 -2.62 1.32 1.30
C CYS A 59 -1.99 1.86 2.58
N VAL A 60 -1.75 0.97 3.54
CA VAL A 60 -1.08 1.30 4.80
C VAL A 60 0.26 0.58 4.82
N TYR A 61 1.30 1.29 5.20
CA TYR A 61 2.65 0.75 5.20
C TYR A 61 3.45 1.39 6.33
N ARG A 62 4.64 0.86 6.55
CA ARG A 62 5.54 1.33 7.60
C ARG A 62 6.92 1.48 7.01
N PHE A 63 7.61 2.59 7.32
CA PHE A 63 8.99 2.76 6.89
C PHE A 63 9.93 2.02 7.83
N LEU A 64 10.75 1.13 7.26
CA LEU A 64 11.82 0.47 7.99
C LEU A 64 13.09 1.32 7.95
N ASP A 65 13.27 2.05 6.85
CA ASP A 65 14.28 3.09 6.71
C ASP A 65 13.78 4.08 5.65
N GLU A 66 14.63 4.99 5.20
CA GLU A 66 14.23 6.06 4.27
C GLU A 66 13.69 5.53 2.94
N MET A 67 14.13 4.34 2.52
CA MET A 67 13.80 3.79 1.21
C MET A 67 13.08 2.45 1.29
N THR A 68 12.95 1.87 2.46
CA THR A 68 12.36 0.53 2.61
C THR A 68 11.00 0.61 3.28
N VAL A 69 10.01 0.03 2.62
CA VAL A 69 8.62 0.06 3.06
C VAL A 69 8.18 -1.37 3.40
N GLU A 70 7.59 -1.53 4.58
CA GLU A 70 6.96 -2.78 4.97
C GLU A 70 5.45 -2.61 4.82
N PRO A 71 4.82 -3.28 3.86
CA PRO A 71 3.38 -3.21 3.70
C PRO A 71 2.64 -3.76 4.91
N VAL A 72 1.56 -3.10 5.31
CA VAL A 72 0.74 -3.49 6.46
C VAL A 72 -0.60 -4.02 6.00
N THR A 73 -1.33 -3.24 5.20
CA THR A 73 -2.61 -3.67 4.65
C THR A 73 -2.96 -2.82 3.44
N ALA A 74 -3.92 -3.32 2.66
CA ALA A 74 -4.46 -2.56 1.54
C ALA A 74 -5.83 -3.10 1.19
N TYR A 75 -6.69 -2.23 0.69
CA TYR A 75 -8.03 -2.63 0.23
C TYR A 75 -8.53 -1.62 -0.79
N GLU A 76 -9.51 -2.06 -1.56
CA GLU A 76 -10.15 -1.19 -2.53
C GLU A 76 -11.12 -0.25 -1.83
N ILE A 77 -11.07 1.03 -2.22
CA ILE A 77 -12.00 2.04 -1.72
C ILE A 77 -13.22 2.04 -2.64
N GLU A 78 -14.39 1.84 -2.06
CA GLU A 78 -15.65 1.92 -2.78
C GLU A 78 -16.30 3.27 -2.51
N ASP A 79 -16.79 3.87 -3.57
CA ASP A 79 -17.56 5.13 -3.46
C ASP A 79 -19.01 4.85 -3.08
#